data_7b44760415ed99934509a7cce551415a
#
_entry.id   7b44760415ed99934509a7cce551415a
#
_cell.length_a   1.000
_cell.length_b   1.000
_cell.length_c   1.000
_cell.angle_alpha   90.00
_cell.angle_beta   90.00
_cell.angle_gamma   90.00
#
_symmetry.space_group_name_H-M   'P 1'
#
loop_
_entity.id
_entity.type
_entity.pdbx_description
1 polymer ?
#
loop_
_entity_poly.entity_id
_entity_poly.type
_entity_poly.pdbx_seq_one_letter_code
_entity_poly.pdbx_strand_id
1 'polypeptide(L)'
;GLTRFRQNADGALVWIEQFASAAARSAALARKYLGEVQALQSKWREQLETTSAPRADAAAWAVIEVLPAHPILAAPIAAAATGRSRAPVYEAIAQLEAAGVLIPLSQSKRNRSWEAAGLLDLVAGLEAGRMPD
;
A
#
# COMPACT_ATOMS: atom_id res chain seq x y z
N GLY A 1 27.10 -36.26 -26.24
CA GLY A 1 27.50 -35.83 -27.55
C GLY A 1 27.15 -34.38 -27.82
N LEU A 2 27.54 -33.87 -28.98
CA LEU A 2 27.30 -32.50 -29.39
C LEU A 2 25.81 -32.16 -29.43
N THR A 3 24.98 -33.10 -29.88
CA THR A 3 23.52 -32.90 -29.95
C THR A 3 22.91 -32.67 -28.57
N ARG A 4 23.34 -33.44 -27.58
CA ARG A 4 22.86 -33.29 -26.21
C ARG A 4 23.27 -31.94 -25.63
N PHE A 5 24.48 -31.48 -25.91
CA PHE A 5 24.97 -30.18 -25.47
C PHE A 5 24.12 -29.04 -26.08
N ARG A 6 23.81 -29.13 -27.37
CA ARG A 6 22.97 -28.13 -28.06
C ARG A 6 21.56 -28.08 -27.46
N GLN A 7 20.97 -29.24 -27.18
CA GLN A 7 19.63 -29.30 -26.58
C GLN A 7 19.59 -28.63 -25.22
N ASN A 8 20.64 -28.83 -24.41
CA ASN A 8 20.73 -28.19 -23.10
C ASN A 8 20.88 -26.67 -23.21
N ALA A 9 21.69 -26.21 -24.19
CA ALA A 9 21.87 -24.77 -24.42
C ALA A 9 20.59 -24.11 -24.91
N ASP A 10 19.86 -24.74 -25.83
CA ASP A 10 18.60 -24.24 -26.35
C ASP A 10 17.55 -24.19 -25.25
N GLY A 11 17.47 -25.23 -24.40
CA GLY A 11 16.57 -25.27 -23.27
C GLY A 11 16.87 -24.17 -22.25
N ALA A 12 18.13 -23.88 -21.99
CA ALA A 12 18.55 -22.82 -21.09
C ALA A 12 18.16 -21.45 -21.63
N LEU A 13 18.33 -21.21 -22.95
CA LEU A 13 17.94 -19.96 -23.59
C LEU A 13 16.43 -19.73 -23.49
N VAL A 14 15.62 -20.76 -23.79
CA VAL A 14 14.16 -20.67 -23.67
C VAL A 14 13.76 -20.33 -22.24
N TRP A 15 14.40 -20.99 -21.26
CA TRP A 15 14.11 -20.72 -19.84
C TRP A 15 14.44 -19.28 -19.46
N ILE A 16 15.61 -18.78 -19.90
CA ILE A 16 16.04 -17.41 -19.64
C ILE A 16 15.06 -16.41 -20.26
N GLU A 17 14.63 -16.65 -21.49
CA GLU A 17 13.65 -15.78 -22.17
C GLU A 17 12.31 -15.76 -21.42
N GLN A 18 11.83 -16.91 -20.97
CA GLN A 18 10.60 -17.02 -20.20
C GLN A 18 10.72 -16.32 -18.87
N PHE A 19 11.85 -16.48 -18.18
CA PHE A 19 12.11 -15.81 -16.91
C PHE A 19 12.18 -14.30 -17.09
N ALA A 20 12.90 -13.80 -18.10
CA ALA A 20 13.01 -12.38 -18.37
C ALA A 20 11.66 -11.77 -18.71
N SER A 21 10.84 -12.47 -19.49
CA SER A 21 9.49 -12.03 -19.84
C SER A 21 8.58 -11.96 -18.62
N ALA A 22 8.64 -12.97 -17.75
CA ALA A 22 7.87 -12.97 -16.50
C ALA A 22 8.32 -11.85 -15.56
N ALA A 23 9.64 -11.62 -15.46
CA ALA A 23 10.20 -10.55 -14.64
C ALA A 23 9.76 -9.18 -15.16
N ALA A 24 9.75 -8.99 -16.48
CA ALA A 24 9.30 -7.74 -17.10
C ALA A 24 7.81 -7.49 -16.81
N ARG A 25 6.97 -8.53 -16.89
CA ARG A 25 5.54 -8.40 -16.55
C ARG A 25 5.35 -8.07 -15.09
N SER A 26 6.10 -8.70 -14.19
CA SER A 26 6.05 -8.44 -12.75
C SER A 26 6.49 -7.01 -12.43
N ALA A 27 7.54 -6.52 -13.09
CA ALA A 27 8.02 -5.16 -12.91
C ALA A 27 6.99 -4.13 -13.41
N ALA A 28 6.35 -4.40 -14.55
CA ALA A 28 5.30 -3.53 -15.09
C ALA A 28 4.09 -3.49 -14.15
N LEU A 29 3.69 -4.64 -13.60
CA LEU A 29 2.59 -4.74 -12.65
C LEU A 29 2.92 -3.98 -11.36
N ALA A 30 4.15 -4.13 -10.86
CA ALA A 30 4.61 -3.43 -9.67
C ALA A 30 4.60 -1.91 -9.87
N ARG A 31 5.06 -1.41 -11.03
CA ARG A 31 5.03 0.02 -11.34
C ARG A 31 3.59 0.54 -11.41
N LYS A 32 2.69 -0.21 -12.01
CA LYS A 32 1.28 0.15 -12.08
C LYS A 32 0.67 0.20 -10.68
N TYR A 33 0.97 -0.77 -9.83
CA TYR A 33 0.54 -0.81 -8.45
C TYR A 33 1.04 0.42 -7.68
N LEU A 34 2.33 0.76 -7.81
CA LEU A 34 2.90 1.95 -7.15
C LEU A 34 2.20 3.23 -7.61
N GLY A 35 1.90 3.33 -8.90
CA GLY A 35 1.15 4.47 -9.42
C GLY A 35 -0.24 4.57 -8.81
N GLU A 36 -0.93 3.45 -8.67
CA GLU A 36 -2.26 3.40 -8.05
C GLU A 36 -2.19 3.75 -6.56
N VAL A 37 -1.15 3.30 -5.85
CA VAL A 37 -0.93 3.65 -4.44
C VAL A 37 -0.70 5.15 -4.31
N GLN A 38 0.13 5.73 -5.17
CA GLN A 38 0.40 7.17 -5.15
C GLN A 38 -0.87 7.99 -5.42
N ALA A 39 -1.69 7.54 -6.37
CA ALA A 39 -2.97 8.17 -6.66
C ALA A 39 -3.91 8.11 -5.45
N LEU A 40 -3.93 6.97 -4.76
CA LEU A 40 -4.74 6.77 -3.57
C LEU A 40 -4.25 7.68 -2.43
N GLN A 41 -2.94 7.79 -2.22
CA GLN A 41 -2.37 8.69 -1.22
C GLN A 41 -2.71 10.16 -1.52
N SER A 42 -2.67 10.55 -2.78
CA SER A 42 -3.07 11.90 -3.18
C SER A 42 -4.53 12.17 -2.87
N LYS A 43 -5.40 11.19 -3.10
CA LYS A 43 -6.81 11.27 -2.76
C LYS A 43 -7.00 11.42 -1.25
N TRP A 44 -6.28 10.65 -0.45
CA TRP A 44 -6.34 10.74 1.01
C TRP A 44 -5.92 12.12 1.50
N ARG A 45 -4.83 12.67 0.94
CA ARG A 45 -4.36 14.02 1.29
C ARG A 45 -5.40 15.07 0.96
N GLU A 46 -6.03 14.95 -0.20
CA GLU A 46 -7.11 15.87 -0.60
C GLU A 46 -8.30 15.78 0.34
N GLN A 47 -8.71 14.57 0.72
CA GLN A 47 -9.79 14.36 1.67
C GLN A 47 -9.48 14.98 3.04
N LEU A 48 -8.26 14.83 3.52
CA LEU A 48 -7.83 15.41 4.78
C LEU A 48 -7.80 16.93 4.70
N GLU A 49 -7.28 17.49 3.62
CA GLU A 49 -7.19 18.93 3.38
C GLU A 49 -8.57 19.57 3.35
N THR A 50 -9.54 18.92 2.70
CA THR A 50 -10.90 19.46 2.59
C THR A 50 -11.73 19.25 3.85
N THR A 51 -11.33 18.38 4.75
CA THR A 51 -12.09 18.07 5.97
C THR A 51 -11.60 18.88 7.17
N SER A 52 -10.32 18.79 7.50
CA SER A 52 -9.77 19.43 8.71
C SER A 52 -8.54 20.30 8.44
N ALA A 53 -7.90 20.13 7.30
CA ALA A 53 -6.71 20.88 6.90
C ALA A 53 -5.69 21.02 8.03
N PRO A 54 -5.17 19.91 8.61
CA PRO A 54 -4.23 20.00 9.71
C PRO A 54 -2.94 20.72 9.31
N ARG A 55 -2.20 21.21 10.32
CA ARG A 55 -0.91 21.85 10.11
C ARG A 55 0.03 20.90 9.33
N ALA A 56 0.97 21.49 8.59
CA ALA A 56 1.91 20.72 7.76
C ALA A 56 2.72 19.69 8.54
N ASP A 57 2.96 19.93 9.83
CA ASP A 57 3.72 19.02 10.70
C ASP A 57 2.84 18.06 11.50
N ALA A 58 1.52 18.05 11.24
CA ALA A 58 0.59 17.20 11.97
C ALA A 58 0.85 15.71 11.67
N ALA A 59 0.63 14.88 12.70
CA ALA A 59 0.83 13.43 12.59
C ALA A 59 -0.03 12.79 11.50
N ALA A 60 -1.20 13.36 11.19
CA ALA A 60 -2.10 12.82 10.17
C ALA A 60 -1.41 12.68 8.81
N TRP A 61 -0.59 13.65 8.40
CA TRP A 61 0.17 13.57 7.15
C TRP A 61 1.18 12.44 7.18
N ALA A 62 1.86 12.27 8.32
CA ALA A 62 2.82 11.17 8.50
C ALA A 62 2.13 9.80 8.45
N VAL A 63 0.93 9.68 9.00
CA VAL A 63 0.16 8.44 8.93
C VAL A 63 -0.18 8.09 7.48
N ILE A 64 -0.60 9.06 6.68
CA ILE A 64 -0.88 8.83 5.25
C ILE A 64 0.33 8.23 4.54
N GLU A 65 1.54 8.73 4.86
CA GLU A 65 2.77 8.22 4.25
C GLU A 65 3.05 6.76 4.56
N VAL A 66 2.65 6.27 5.74
CA VAL A 66 2.94 4.89 6.16
C VAL A 66 1.77 3.93 5.90
N LEU A 67 0.59 4.43 5.56
CA LEU A 67 -0.59 3.58 5.34
C LEU A 67 -0.39 2.50 4.28
N PRO A 68 0.29 2.73 3.15
CA PRO A 68 0.49 1.66 2.17
C PRO A 68 1.22 0.43 2.72
N ALA A 69 2.08 0.61 3.72
CA ALA A 69 2.78 -0.50 4.39
C ALA A 69 1.93 -1.12 5.50
N HIS A 70 0.86 -0.45 5.92
CA HIS A 70 0.01 -0.87 7.04
C HIS A 70 -1.47 -0.71 6.66
N PRO A 71 -1.99 -1.57 5.75
CA PRO A 71 -3.39 -1.47 5.31
C PRO A 71 -4.39 -1.57 6.46
N ILE A 72 -4.03 -2.33 7.48
CA ILE A 72 -4.79 -2.40 8.74
C ILE A 72 -3.94 -1.70 9.80
N LEU A 73 -4.48 -0.65 10.38
CA LEU A 73 -3.75 0.22 11.28
C LEU A 73 -4.35 0.18 12.68
N ALA A 74 -3.47 0.16 13.68
CA ALA A 74 -3.84 0.38 15.08
C ALA A 74 -2.94 1.49 15.63
N ALA A 75 -3.35 2.13 16.72
CA ALA A 75 -2.59 3.26 17.27
C ALA A 75 -1.13 2.93 17.61
N PRO A 76 -0.80 1.78 18.23
CA PRO A 76 0.60 1.44 18.47
C PRO A 76 1.43 1.28 17.18
N ILE A 77 0.81 0.73 16.13
CA ILE A 77 1.47 0.57 14.83
C ILE A 77 1.73 1.93 14.21
N ALA A 78 0.75 2.83 14.25
CA ALA A 78 0.88 4.18 13.74
C ALA A 78 1.97 4.96 14.48
N ALA A 79 2.02 4.84 15.80
CA ALA A 79 3.04 5.49 16.61
C ALA A 79 4.44 4.99 16.25
N ALA A 80 4.62 3.67 16.15
CA ALA A 80 5.89 3.08 15.79
C ALA A 80 6.33 3.45 14.37
N ALA A 81 5.41 3.42 13.40
CA ALA A 81 5.72 3.69 12.00
C ALA A 81 6.04 5.16 11.75
N THR A 82 5.37 6.07 12.44
CA THR A 82 5.56 7.52 12.24
C THR A 82 6.61 8.13 13.17
N GLY A 83 6.98 7.42 14.25
CA GLY A 83 7.84 7.96 15.29
C GLY A 83 7.16 9.03 16.14
N ARG A 84 5.85 9.17 16.06
CA ARG A 84 5.09 10.17 16.81
C ARG A 84 4.58 9.59 18.13
N SER A 85 4.37 10.44 19.10
CA SER A 85 3.85 10.05 20.40
C SER A 85 2.35 9.76 20.34
N ARG A 86 1.82 9.18 21.42
CA ARG A 86 0.46 8.65 21.48
C ARG A 86 -0.61 9.71 21.20
N ALA A 87 -0.53 10.87 21.86
CA ALA A 87 -1.57 11.88 21.73
C ALA A 87 -1.73 12.42 20.31
N PRO A 88 -0.64 12.83 19.61
CA PRO A 88 -0.77 13.22 18.21
C PRO A 88 -1.28 12.11 17.30
N VAL A 89 -0.94 10.84 17.59
CA VAL A 89 -1.41 9.70 16.80
C VAL A 89 -2.92 9.51 16.96
N TYR A 90 -3.44 9.60 18.17
CA TYR A 90 -4.89 9.50 18.38
C TYR A 90 -5.64 10.63 17.69
N GLU A 91 -5.11 11.85 17.74
CA GLU A 91 -5.68 12.98 17.04
C GLU A 91 -5.66 12.75 15.52
N ALA A 92 -4.54 12.24 15.00
CA ALA A 92 -4.40 11.93 13.58
C ALA A 92 -5.42 10.90 13.12
N ILE A 93 -5.60 9.83 13.90
CA ILE A 93 -6.57 8.78 13.57
C ILE A 93 -7.99 9.36 13.53
N ALA A 94 -8.35 10.20 14.50
CA ALA A 94 -9.67 10.85 14.53
C ALA A 94 -9.89 11.74 13.30
N GLN A 95 -8.86 12.51 12.91
CA GLN A 95 -8.93 13.35 11.72
C GLN A 95 -9.07 12.55 10.44
N LEU A 96 -8.31 11.45 10.32
CA LEU A 96 -8.34 10.58 9.14
C LEU A 96 -9.65 9.80 9.06
N GLU A 97 -10.20 9.38 10.18
CA GLU A 97 -11.52 8.73 10.21
C GLU A 97 -12.61 9.71 9.76
N ALA A 98 -12.58 10.93 10.27
CA ALA A 98 -13.54 11.98 9.87
C ALA A 98 -13.43 12.31 8.38
N ALA A 99 -12.22 12.24 7.81
CA ALA A 99 -11.97 12.49 6.40
C ALA A 99 -12.33 11.32 5.49
N GLY A 100 -12.65 10.16 6.07
CA GLY A 100 -12.93 8.94 5.28
C GLY A 100 -11.70 8.19 4.81
N VAL A 101 -10.52 8.56 5.27
CA VAL A 101 -9.25 7.89 4.93
C VAL A 101 -9.09 6.60 5.71
N LEU A 102 -9.51 6.60 6.97
CA LEU A 102 -9.51 5.42 7.82
C LEU A 102 -10.93 4.99 8.12
N ILE A 103 -11.18 3.69 7.96
CA ILE A 103 -12.49 3.09 8.19
C ILE A 103 -12.37 2.16 9.40
N PRO A 104 -13.15 2.40 10.49
CA PRO A 104 -13.05 1.54 11.66
C PRO A 104 -13.51 0.11 11.34
N LEU A 105 -12.74 -0.87 11.80
CA LEU A 105 -13.04 -2.29 11.61
C LEU A 105 -13.78 -2.88 12.81
N SER A 106 -13.64 -2.24 13.97
CA SER A 106 -14.23 -2.72 15.20
C SER A 106 -14.74 -1.55 16.01
N GLN A 107 -15.88 -1.71 16.65
CA GLN A 107 -16.44 -0.71 17.56
C GLN A 107 -15.99 -0.90 19.00
N SER A 108 -15.18 -1.90 19.27
CA SER A 108 -14.61 -2.13 20.59
C SER A 108 -13.71 -0.96 20.99
N LYS A 109 -13.77 -0.57 22.26
CA LYS A 109 -12.88 0.48 22.80
C LYS A 109 -11.47 -0.04 23.02
N ARG A 110 -11.28 -1.35 23.02
CA ARG A 110 -9.97 -2.00 23.18
C ARG A 110 -9.53 -2.58 21.84
N ASN A 111 -8.23 -2.52 21.56
CA ASN A 111 -7.63 -3.10 20.35
C ASN A 111 -8.33 -2.61 19.08
N ARG A 112 -8.64 -1.32 19.04
CA ARG A 112 -9.26 -0.72 17.87
C ARG A 112 -8.33 -0.79 16.67
N SER A 113 -8.90 -1.07 15.51
CA SER A 113 -8.18 -1.08 14.26
C SER A 113 -9.00 -0.40 13.17
N TRP A 114 -8.32 0.06 12.14
CA TRP A 114 -8.88 0.76 11.00
C TRP A 114 -8.26 0.22 9.73
N GLU A 115 -9.02 0.22 8.65
CA GLU A 115 -8.44 -0.06 7.34
C GLU A 115 -8.23 1.23 6.57
N ALA A 116 -7.20 1.26 5.73
CA ALA A 116 -6.96 2.36 4.80
C ALA A 116 -7.94 2.23 3.64
N ALA A 117 -8.74 3.29 3.43
CA ALA A 117 -9.82 3.26 2.43
C ALA A 117 -9.28 2.99 1.03
N GLY A 118 -9.79 1.94 0.38
CA GLY A 118 -9.45 1.56 -0.99
C GLY A 118 -8.19 0.72 -1.15
N LEU A 119 -7.35 0.62 -0.13
CA LEU A 119 -6.07 -0.07 -0.26
C LEU A 119 -6.22 -1.59 -0.34
N LEU A 120 -7.12 -2.18 0.44
CA LEU A 120 -7.34 -3.62 0.41
C LEU A 120 -7.89 -4.08 -0.94
N ASP A 121 -8.76 -3.29 -1.57
CA ASP A 121 -9.26 -3.58 -2.91
C ASP A 121 -8.13 -3.57 -3.94
N LEU A 122 -7.21 -2.64 -3.80
CA LEU A 122 -6.05 -2.51 -4.67
C LEU A 122 -5.13 -3.72 -4.53
N VAL A 123 -4.84 -4.14 -3.29
CA VAL A 123 -4.02 -5.31 -2.99
C VAL A 123 -4.70 -6.58 -3.52
N ALA A 124 -6.01 -6.72 -3.33
CA ALA A 124 -6.76 -7.87 -3.85
C ALA A 124 -6.68 -7.96 -5.37
N GLY A 125 -6.73 -6.81 -6.06
CA GLY A 125 -6.54 -6.75 -7.50
C GLY A 125 -5.16 -7.22 -7.93
N LEU A 126 -4.13 -6.83 -7.20
CA LEU A 126 -2.75 -7.27 -7.46
C LEU A 126 -2.60 -8.78 -7.27
N GLU A 127 -3.13 -9.33 -6.18
CA GLU A 127 -3.08 -10.76 -5.88
C GLU A 127 -3.81 -11.59 -6.93
N ALA A 128 -4.88 -11.06 -7.50
CA ALA A 128 -5.64 -11.70 -8.59
C ALA A 128 -4.94 -11.57 -9.94
N GLY A 129 -3.77 -10.91 -10.00
CA GLY A 129 -3.03 -10.70 -11.25
C GLY A 129 -3.63 -9.65 -12.16
N ARG A 130 -4.53 -8.83 -11.66
CA ARG A 130 -5.15 -7.73 -12.42
C ARG A 130 -5.14 -6.45 -11.59
N MET A 131 -5.11 -5.34 -12.30
CA MET A 131 -5.08 -4.02 -11.67
C MET A 131 -6.46 -3.38 -11.74
N PRO A 132 -6.88 -2.64 -10.71
CA PRO A 132 -8.10 -1.85 -10.78
C PRO A 132 -7.96 -0.76 -11.84
N ASP A 133 -9.04 -0.48 -12.50
CA ASP A 133 -9.09 0.59 -13.50
C ASP A 133 -9.11 2.00 -12.88
#